data_52c3c8c162741c7872731b03d9648120
#
_entry.id   52c3c8c162741c7872731b03d9648120
#
_cell.length_a   1.000
_cell.length_b   1.000
_cell.length_c   1.000
_cell.angle_alpha   90.00
_cell.angle_beta   90.00
_cell.angle_gamma   90.00
#
_symmetry.space_group_name_H-M   'P 1'
#
loop_
_entity.id
_entity.type
_entity.pdbx_description
1 polymer ?
#
loop_
_entity_poly.entity_id
_entity_poly.type
_entity_poly.pdbx_seq_one_letter_code
_entity_poly.pdbx_strand_id
1 'polypeptide(L)'
;GLEVGSKAELLIALSQNLTKNALIVCNGTKDEEFINLSLLSNKIDIKTILVIESLKELDLIIKISNSLKIKPLLGIRIKLTNLISGKWSQSSGDRSAFGLPVDKITEALNKLKKNQLLDCLILQHSHLGSQVPDIIEIRKYTQEACRFFVEIFNFGAPLKYIDLGGGLGVDY
;
A
#
# COMPACT_ATOMS: atom_id res chain seq x y z
N GLY A 1 5.92 11.50 -7.95
CA GLY A 1 6.18 10.10 -7.57
C GLY A 1 5.74 9.13 -8.64
N LEU A 2 6.06 7.89 -8.46
CA LEU A 2 5.67 6.79 -9.33
C LEU A 2 5.03 5.67 -8.51
N GLU A 3 4.14 4.92 -9.14
CA GLU A 3 3.58 3.70 -8.59
C GLU A 3 4.03 2.52 -9.45
N VAL A 4 4.40 1.41 -8.81
CA VAL A 4 4.91 0.21 -9.46
C VAL A 4 4.27 -1.04 -8.87
N GLY A 5 3.85 -1.97 -9.71
CA GLY A 5 3.20 -3.23 -9.32
C GLY A 5 4.07 -4.47 -9.55
N SER A 6 5.29 -4.29 -10.07
CA SER A 6 6.20 -5.39 -10.36
C SER A 6 7.67 -4.98 -10.19
N LYS A 7 8.54 -5.99 -10.04
CA LYS A 7 9.99 -5.78 -9.96
C LYS A 7 10.55 -5.10 -11.22
N ALA A 8 10.03 -5.44 -12.40
CA ALA A 8 10.45 -4.83 -13.66
C ALA A 8 10.11 -3.33 -13.69
N GLU A 9 8.91 -2.96 -13.26
CA GLU A 9 8.50 -1.56 -13.14
C GLU A 9 9.33 -0.81 -12.10
N LEU A 10 9.68 -1.45 -10.97
CA LEU A 10 10.58 -0.84 -9.99
C LEU A 10 11.95 -0.54 -10.59
N LEU A 11 12.54 -1.46 -11.36
CA LEU A 11 13.80 -1.22 -12.05
C LEU A 11 13.71 -0.04 -13.03
N ILE A 12 12.62 0.07 -13.78
CA ILE A 12 12.36 1.21 -14.66
C ILE A 12 12.24 2.50 -13.85
N ALA A 13 11.46 2.49 -12.76
CA ALA A 13 11.29 3.66 -11.89
C ALA A 13 12.62 4.13 -11.28
N LEU A 14 13.47 3.19 -10.83
CA LEU A 14 14.80 3.49 -10.28
C LEU A 14 15.77 4.06 -11.31
N SER A 15 15.56 3.77 -12.60
CA SER A 15 16.38 4.32 -13.69
C SER A 15 15.99 5.76 -14.07
N GLN A 16 14.86 6.27 -13.55
CA GLN A 16 14.41 7.62 -13.85
C GLN A 16 15.12 8.66 -12.98
N ASN A 17 15.34 9.84 -13.55
CA ASN A 17 15.88 10.99 -12.81
C ASN A 17 14.79 11.64 -11.97
N LEU A 18 14.44 11.03 -10.85
CA LEU A 18 13.40 11.52 -9.95
C LEU A 18 13.93 12.65 -9.07
N THR A 19 13.03 13.56 -8.68
CA THR A 19 13.36 14.60 -7.69
C THR A 19 13.65 13.97 -6.33
N LYS A 20 14.48 14.60 -5.51
CA LYS A 20 14.94 14.11 -4.19
C LYS A 20 13.81 13.66 -3.25
N ASN A 21 12.61 14.23 -3.38
CA ASN A 21 11.46 13.91 -2.52
C ASN A 21 10.39 13.06 -3.20
N ALA A 22 10.63 12.61 -4.43
CA ALA A 22 9.69 11.73 -5.12
C ALA A 22 9.58 10.40 -4.38
N LEU A 23 8.34 9.90 -4.31
CA LEU A 23 8.05 8.59 -3.74
C LEU A 23 7.91 7.57 -4.86
N ILE A 24 8.38 6.36 -4.63
CA ILE A 24 8.03 5.18 -5.41
C ILE A 24 7.15 4.29 -4.52
N VAL A 25 5.90 4.11 -4.88
CA VAL A 25 4.94 3.27 -4.14
C VAL A 25 4.92 1.88 -4.80
N CYS A 26 5.30 0.86 -4.04
CA CYS A 26 5.41 -0.52 -4.51
C CYS A 26 4.16 -1.31 -4.10
N ASN A 27 3.21 -1.43 -5.01
CA ASN A 27 1.99 -2.24 -4.89
C ASN A 27 2.17 -3.65 -5.47
N GLY A 28 1.09 -4.43 -5.52
CA GLY A 28 1.11 -5.79 -6.06
C GLY A 28 1.84 -6.81 -5.18
N THR A 29 1.86 -8.06 -5.61
CA THR A 29 2.54 -9.14 -4.90
C THR A 29 4.05 -9.02 -5.04
N LYS A 30 4.77 -9.03 -3.92
CA LYS A 30 6.22 -8.84 -3.87
C LYS A 30 6.93 -10.12 -3.48
N ASP A 31 7.86 -10.54 -4.32
CA ASP A 31 8.82 -11.60 -4.01
C ASP A 31 10.01 -11.06 -3.20
N GLU A 32 10.91 -11.96 -2.80
CA GLU A 32 12.10 -11.63 -2.02
C GLU A 32 13.01 -10.63 -2.75
N GLU A 33 13.17 -10.76 -4.06
CA GLU A 33 14.01 -9.86 -4.86
C GLU A 33 13.42 -8.46 -4.96
N PHE A 34 12.10 -8.35 -5.15
CA PHE A 34 11.41 -7.06 -5.17
C PHE A 34 11.57 -6.32 -3.84
N ILE A 35 11.39 -7.02 -2.71
CA ILE A 35 11.56 -6.44 -1.37
C ILE A 35 13.01 -6.02 -1.15
N ASN A 36 13.98 -6.86 -1.50
CA ASN A 36 15.40 -6.52 -1.40
C ASN A 36 15.74 -5.25 -2.17
N LEU A 37 15.31 -5.16 -3.43
CA LEU A 37 15.56 -4.01 -4.30
C LEU A 37 14.98 -2.72 -3.71
N SER A 38 13.74 -2.79 -3.20
CA SER A 38 13.08 -1.65 -2.54
C SER A 38 13.81 -1.21 -1.27
N LEU A 39 14.25 -2.14 -0.42
CA LEU A 39 15.00 -1.81 0.79
C LEU A 39 16.37 -1.19 0.48
N LEU A 40 17.07 -1.73 -0.52
CA LEU A 40 18.36 -1.19 -0.95
C LEU A 40 18.24 0.20 -1.57
N SER A 41 17.16 0.48 -2.30
CA SER A 41 16.92 1.82 -2.85
C SER A 41 16.73 2.87 -1.75
N ASN A 42 16.08 2.52 -0.63
CA ASN A 42 15.97 3.41 0.52
C ASN A 42 17.34 3.74 1.14
N LYS A 43 18.32 2.83 1.05
CA LYS A 43 19.68 3.07 1.55
C LYS A 43 20.45 4.11 0.74
N ILE A 44 20.06 4.34 -0.51
CA ILE A 44 20.66 5.34 -1.40
C ILE A 44 19.75 6.57 -1.58
N ASP A 45 18.90 6.85 -0.58
CA ASP A 45 17.99 8.01 -0.52
C ASP A 45 16.88 8.06 -1.59
N ILE A 46 16.59 6.95 -2.27
CA ILE A 46 15.41 6.82 -3.13
C ILE A 46 14.27 6.26 -2.28
N LYS A 47 13.24 7.08 -2.03
CA LYS A 47 12.14 6.75 -1.13
C LYS A 47 11.17 5.76 -1.75
N THR A 48 11.36 4.48 -1.47
CA THR A 48 10.49 3.38 -1.90
C THR A 48 9.63 2.88 -0.74
N ILE A 49 8.32 2.90 -0.90
CA ILE A 49 7.34 2.46 0.09
C ILE A 49 6.82 1.09 -0.32
N LEU A 50 7.03 0.07 0.51
CA LEU A 50 6.48 -1.27 0.34
C LEU A 50 5.05 -1.31 0.89
N VAL A 51 4.06 -1.46 0.03
CA VAL A 51 2.63 -1.56 0.41
C VAL A 51 2.29 -3.01 0.74
N ILE A 52 1.99 -3.28 2.00
CA ILE A 52 1.66 -4.61 2.53
C ILE A 52 0.28 -5.03 2.01
N GLU A 53 0.21 -6.14 1.29
CA GLU A 53 -1.04 -6.70 0.77
C GLU A 53 -1.45 -8.02 1.44
N SER A 54 -0.55 -8.66 2.19
CA SER A 54 -0.83 -9.87 2.96
C SER A 54 0.08 -10.02 4.18
N LEU A 55 -0.36 -10.82 5.15
CA LEU A 55 0.46 -11.12 6.34
C LEU A 55 1.72 -11.93 6.00
N LYS A 56 1.65 -12.80 4.99
CA LYS A 56 2.83 -13.56 4.51
C LYS A 56 3.89 -12.61 3.93
N GLU A 57 3.45 -11.62 3.16
CA GLU A 57 4.33 -10.59 2.62
C GLU A 57 4.95 -9.75 3.75
N LEU A 58 4.17 -9.38 4.76
CA LEU A 58 4.68 -8.69 5.93
C LEU A 58 5.77 -9.51 6.66
N ASP A 59 5.58 -10.82 6.82
CA ASP A 59 6.59 -11.70 7.42
C ASP A 59 7.90 -11.70 6.60
N LEU A 60 7.78 -11.72 5.29
CA LEU A 60 8.92 -11.68 4.39
C LEU A 60 9.65 -10.32 4.47
N ILE A 61 8.91 -9.22 4.49
CA ILE A 61 9.48 -7.86 4.66
C ILE A 61 10.25 -7.77 5.99
N ILE A 62 9.66 -8.24 7.09
CA ILE A 62 10.32 -8.23 8.41
C ILE A 62 11.62 -9.06 8.38
N LYS A 63 11.56 -10.26 7.82
CA LYS A 63 12.74 -11.16 7.70
C LYS A 63 13.88 -10.47 6.95
N ILE A 64 13.59 -9.91 5.77
CA ILE A 64 14.60 -9.29 4.91
C ILE A 64 15.13 -7.99 5.51
N SER A 65 14.25 -7.15 6.06
CA SER A 65 14.61 -5.91 6.75
C SER A 65 15.59 -6.17 7.89
N ASN A 66 15.33 -7.20 8.71
CA ASN A 66 16.22 -7.61 9.79
C ASN A 66 17.57 -8.14 9.27
N SER A 67 17.56 -8.95 8.21
CA SER A 67 18.77 -9.48 7.58
C SER A 67 19.67 -8.39 7.03
N LEU A 68 19.08 -7.41 6.34
CA LEU A 68 19.82 -6.29 5.74
C LEU A 68 20.13 -5.17 6.76
N LYS A 69 19.50 -5.19 7.94
CA LYS A 69 19.55 -4.11 8.94
C LYS A 69 19.10 -2.76 8.36
N ILE A 70 18.09 -2.78 7.50
CA ILE A 70 17.52 -1.60 6.86
C ILE A 70 16.06 -1.46 7.35
N LYS A 71 15.72 -0.30 7.95
CA LYS A 71 14.33 0.03 8.26
C LYS A 71 13.56 0.32 6.97
N PRO A 72 12.43 -0.37 6.71
CA PRO A 72 11.62 -0.13 5.52
C PRO A 72 10.84 1.18 5.63
N LEU A 73 10.38 1.71 4.50
CA LEU A 73 9.21 2.58 4.44
C LEU A 73 8.01 1.71 4.06
N LEU A 74 6.95 1.76 4.85
CA LEU A 74 5.81 0.85 4.72
C LEU A 74 4.53 1.58 4.40
N GLY A 75 3.73 0.96 3.54
CA GLY A 75 2.32 1.22 3.36
C GLY A 75 1.50 -0.01 3.74
N ILE A 76 0.21 0.17 3.95
CA ILE A 76 -0.75 -0.91 4.14
C ILE A 76 -1.91 -0.74 3.18
N ARG A 77 -2.22 -1.79 2.40
CA ARG A 77 -3.39 -1.80 1.53
C ARG A 77 -4.57 -2.36 2.28
N ILE A 78 -5.59 -1.54 2.43
CA ILE A 78 -6.84 -1.94 3.06
C ILE A 78 -7.86 -2.40 2.02
N LYS A 79 -8.59 -3.44 2.37
CA LYS A 79 -9.73 -3.92 1.63
C LYS A 79 -10.99 -3.26 2.19
N LEU A 80 -11.63 -2.38 1.41
CA LEU A 80 -12.86 -1.72 1.80
C LEU A 80 -14.07 -2.61 1.53
N THR A 81 -15.08 -2.52 2.40
CA THR A 81 -16.24 -3.41 2.38
C THR A 81 -17.38 -2.91 1.48
N ASN A 82 -17.37 -1.62 1.12
CA ASN A 82 -18.40 -1.05 0.26
C ASN A 82 -18.38 -1.74 -1.12
N LEU A 83 -19.50 -2.41 -1.43
CA LEU A 83 -19.74 -3.00 -2.75
C LEU A 83 -19.97 -1.87 -3.77
N ILE A 84 -19.17 -1.85 -4.81
CA ILE A 84 -19.30 -0.90 -5.91
C ILE A 84 -20.00 -1.57 -7.06
N SER A 85 -21.02 -0.92 -7.60
CA SER A 85 -21.70 -1.33 -8.82
C SER A 85 -20.82 -0.95 -10.03
N GLY A 86 -20.31 -1.93 -10.77
CA GLY A 86 -19.53 -1.68 -11.98
C GLY A 86 -19.07 -2.94 -12.68
N LYS A 87 -18.57 -2.82 -13.92
CA LYS A 87 -18.07 -3.95 -14.75
C LYS A 87 -16.96 -4.77 -14.07
N TRP A 88 -16.29 -4.23 -13.06
CA TRP A 88 -15.17 -4.84 -12.35
C TRP A 88 -15.43 -4.98 -10.85
N SER A 89 -16.70 -5.17 -10.44
CA SER A 89 -17.08 -5.39 -9.03
C SER A 89 -16.34 -6.56 -8.35
N GLN A 90 -15.70 -7.45 -9.13
CA GLN A 90 -14.90 -8.57 -8.63
C GLN A 90 -13.51 -8.15 -8.12
N SER A 91 -13.02 -6.97 -8.47
CA SER A 91 -11.70 -6.45 -8.04
C SER A 91 -11.76 -5.55 -6.80
N SER A 92 -12.96 -5.25 -6.31
CA SER A 92 -13.19 -4.42 -5.13
C SER A 92 -14.06 -5.14 -4.07
N GLY A 93 -14.06 -4.64 -2.84
CA GLY A 93 -14.82 -5.22 -1.74
C GLY A 93 -14.26 -6.56 -1.22
N ASP A 94 -15.04 -7.31 -0.46
CA ASP A 94 -14.63 -8.57 0.19
C ASP A 94 -14.14 -9.66 -0.77
N ARG A 95 -14.52 -9.59 -2.04
CA ARG A 95 -14.10 -10.54 -3.09
C ARG A 95 -12.78 -10.16 -3.76
N SER A 96 -12.23 -8.98 -3.48
CA SER A 96 -10.90 -8.60 -3.99
C SER A 96 -9.83 -9.57 -3.51
N ALA A 97 -8.98 -10.03 -4.41
CA ALA A 97 -7.78 -10.81 -4.06
C ALA A 97 -6.70 -9.96 -3.37
N PHE A 98 -6.85 -8.63 -3.40
CA PHE A 98 -5.83 -7.66 -2.98
C PHE A 98 -6.23 -6.93 -1.69
N GLY A 99 -5.23 -6.66 -0.87
CA GLY A 99 -5.37 -5.89 0.38
C GLY A 99 -5.84 -6.73 1.57
N LEU A 100 -5.68 -6.14 2.75
CA LEU A 100 -5.99 -6.77 4.03
C LEU A 100 -7.43 -6.47 4.45
N PRO A 101 -8.22 -7.48 4.84
CA PRO A 101 -9.50 -7.27 5.52
C PRO A 101 -9.26 -6.76 6.96
N VAL A 102 -10.29 -6.23 7.59
CA VAL A 102 -10.22 -5.51 8.89
C VAL A 102 -9.52 -6.32 9.99
N ASP A 103 -9.86 -7.60 10.13
CA ASP A 103 -9.24 -8.50 11.12
C ASP A 103 -7.73 -8.65 10.88
N LYS A 104 -7.31 -8.71 9.63
CA LYS A 104 -5.90 -8.83 9.25
C LYS A 104 -5.13 -7.52 9.35
N ILE A 105 -5.79 -6.37 9.25
CA ILE A 105 -5.18 -5.07 9.52
C ILE A 105 -4.73 -5.01 10.98
N THR A 106 -5.60 -5.35 11.92
CA THR A 106 -5.26 -5.37 13.35
C THR A 106 -4.10 -6.33 13.64
N GLU A 107 -4.11 -7.50 13.02
CA GLU A 107 -3.02 -8.48 13.14
C GLU A 107 -1.70 -7.91 12.59
N ALA A 108 -1.72 -7.25 11.43
CA ALA A 108 -0.55 -6.61 10.83
C ALA A 108 0.02 -5.49 11.70
N LEU A 109 -0.84 -4.60 12.25
CA LEU A 109 -0.42 -3.53 13.15
C LEU A 109 0.24 -4.07 14.43
N ASN A 110 -0.34 -5.10 15.05
CA ASN A 110 0.26 -5.75 16.22
C ASN A 110 1.59 -6.41 15.89
N LYS A 111 1.71 -7.04 14.71
CA LYS A 111 2.96 -7.64 14.23
C LYS A 111 4.03 -6.58 13.99
N LEU A 112 3.69 -5.45 13.38
CA LEU A 112 4.60 -4.31 13.20
C LEU A 112 5.06 -3.74 14.54
N LYS A 113 4.15 -3.56 15.49
CA LYS A 113 4.47 -3.08 16.84
C LYS A 113 5.42 -4.03 17.58
N LYS A 114 5.17 -5.33 17.52
CA LYS A 114 6.03 -6.38 18.14
C LYS A 114 7.45 -6.37 17.56
N ASN A 115 7.60 -6.06 16.28
CA ASN A 115 8.89 -6.02 15.58
C ASN A 115 9.53 -4.62 15.55
N GLN A 116 8.99 -3.63 16.29
CA GLN A 116 9.50 -2.25 16.35
C GLN A 116 9.55 -1.57 14.97
N LEU A 117 8.57 -1.88 14.11
CA LEU A 117 8.43 -1.33 12.75
C LEU A 117 7.12 -0.54 12.56
N LEU A 118 6.35 -0.30 13.63
CA LEU A 118 5.12 0.48 13.51
C LEU A 118 5.41 1.93 13.10
N ASP A 119 6.54 2.48 13.52
CA ASP A 119 7.05 3.80 13.13
C ASP A 119 7.41 3.92 11.66
N CYS A 120 7.55 2.80 10.97
CA CYS A 120 7.83 2.72 9.53
C CYS A 120 6.56 2.78 8.67
N LEU A 121 5.37 2.59 9.26
CA LEU A 121 4.09 2.61 8.54
C LEU A 121 3.62 4.05 8.32
N ILE A 122 3.84 4.57 7.10
CA ILE A 122 3.63 5.98 6.76
C ILE A 122 2.55 6.20 5.70
N LEU A 123 2.06 5.14 5.04
CA LEU A 123 1.09 5.24 3.95
C LEU A 123 -0.05 4.25 4.15
N GLN A 124 -1.26 4.70 3.90
CA GLN A 124 -2.42 3.83 3.68
C GLN A 124 -2.79 3.86 2.20
N HIS A 125 -2.92 2.68 1.61
CA HIS A 125 -3.40 2.51 0.24
C HIS A 125 -4.75 1.81 0.22
N SER A 126 -5.59 2.22 -0.71
CA SER A 126 -6.82 1.52 -1.07
C SER A 126 -7.13 1.76 -2.54
N HIS A 127 -7.87 0.85 -3.17
CA HIS A 127 -8.21 0.97 -4.58
C HIS A 127 -9.70 0.71 -4.78
N LEU A 128 -10.40 1.73 -5.27
CA LEU A 128 -11.85 1.71 -5.47
C LEU A 128 -12.28 0.70 -6.53
N GLY A 129 -11.53 0.61 -7.61
CA GLY A 129 -11.86 -0.19 -8.78
C GLY A 129 -11.45 0.52 -10.07
N SER A 130 -12.06 0.14 -11.19
CA SER A 130 -11.78 0.75 -12.49
C SER A 130 -13.08 1.24 -13.13
N GLN A 131 -13.01 2.40 -13.80
CA GLN A 131 -14.13 3.02 -14.52
C GLN A 131 -15.39 3.19 -13.63
N VAL A 132 -15.20 3.76 -12.43
CA VAL A 132 -16.30 4.02 -11.50
C VAL A 132 -16.97 5.35 -11.88
N PRO A 133 -18.20 5.34 -12.39
CA PRO A 133 -18.86 6.54 -12.87
C PRO A 133 -19.62 7.30 -11.77
N ASP A 134 -19.96 6.64 -10.65
CA ASP A 134 -20.83 7.20 -9.63
C ASP A 134 -20.05 7.97 -8.56
N ILE A 135 -20.26 9.27 -8.50
CA ILE A 135 -19.67 10.17 -7.51
C ILE A 135 -20.09 9.84 -6.07
N ILE A 136 -21.29 9.25 -5.88
CA ILE A 136 -21.77 8.85 -4.55
C ILE A 136 -20.97 7.65 -4.05
N GLU A 137 -20.64 6.70 -4.93
CA GLU A 137 -19.77 5.56 -4.60
C GLU A 137 -18.36 6.03 -4.27
N ILE A 138 -17.80 6.94 -5.06
CA ILE A 138 -16.47 7.55 -4.80
C ILE A 138 -16.46 8.24 -3.43
N ARG A 139 -17.51 8.98 -3.10
CA ARG A 139 -17.64 9.66 -1.80
C ARG A 139 -17.68 8.67 -0.63
N LYS A 140 -18.51 7.62 -0.72
CA LYS A 140 -18.62 6.58 0.32
C LYS A 140 -17.29 5.87 0.53
N TYR A 141 -16.63 5.49 -0.56
CA TYR A 141 -15.30 4.90 -0.54
C TYR A 141 -14.28 5.79 0.16
N THR A 142 -14.20 7.07 -0.23
CA THR A 142 -13.27 8.02 0.37
C THR A 142 -13.55 8.19 1.87
N GLN A 143 -14.81 8.26 2.28
CA GLN A 143 -15.18 8.35 3.69
C GLN A 143 -14.73 7.12 4.49
N GLU A 144 -14.92 5.92 3.94
CA GLU A 144 -14.47 4.68 4.58
C GLU A 144 -12.93 4.64 4.67
N ALA A 145 -12.23 4.97 3.59
CA ALA A 145 -10.77 5.04 3.59
C ALA A 145 -10.22 6.03 4.63
N CYS A 146 -10.84 7.21 4.77
CA CYS A 146 -10.46 8.19 5.78
C CYS A 146 -10.70 7.69 7.22
N ARG A 147 -11.76 6.92 7.48
CA ARG A 147 -12.00 6.31 8.80
C ARG A 147 -10.87 5.34 9.16
N PHE A 148 -10.50 4.45 8.26
CA PHE A 148 -9.37 3.56 8.47
C PHE A 148 -8.06 4.31 8.71
N PHE A 149 -7.83 5.40 7.97
CA PHE A 149 -6.65 6.24 8.20
C PHE A 149 -6.59 6.76 9.63
N VAL A 150 -7.70 7.30 10.13
CA VAL A 150 -7.80 7.81 11.50
C VAL A 150 -7.60 6.69 12.54
N GLU A 151 -8.21 5.53 12.32
CA GLU A 151 -8.08 4.38 13.24
C GLU A 151 -6.63 3.86 13.29
N ILE A 152 -5.96 3.69 12.15
CA ILE A 152 -4.57 3.26 12.07
C ILE A 152 -3.63 4.31 12.69
N PHE A 153 -3.90 5.60 12.44
CA PHE A 153 -3.16 6.68 13.07
C PHE A 153 -3.32 6.66 14.60
N ASN A 154 -4.53 6.51 15.11
CA ASN A 154 -4.82 6.44 16.54
C ASN A 154 -4.24 5.17 17.20
N PHE A 155 -4.03 4.09 16.44
CA PHE A 155 -3.31 2.90 16.92
C PHE A 155 -1.83 3.19 17.20
N GLY A 156 -1.30 4.27 16.63
CA GLY A 156 0.07 4.75 16.83
C GLY A 156 0.98 4.69 15.60
N ALA A 157 0.45 4.37 14.42
CA ALA A 157 1.21 4.44 13.18
C ALA A 157 1.33 5.90 12.71
N PRO A 158 2.53 6.43 12.39
CA PRO A 158 2.71 7.82 11.98
C PRO A 158 2.37 8.01 10.50
N LEU A 159 1.13 7.70 10.11
CA LEU A 159 0.65 7.85 8.74
C LEU A 159 0.80 9.30 8.25
N LYS A 160 1.33 9.46 7.06
CA LYS A 160 1.54 10.76 6.38
C LYS A 160 0.82 10.85 5.05
N TYR A 161 0.56 9.71 4.44
CA TYR A 161 0.01 9.63 3.09
C TYR A 161 -1.23 8.74 3.07
N ILE A 162 -2.24 9.20 2.35
CA ILE A 162 -3.37 8.39 1.94
C ILE A 162 -3.35 8.29 0.42
N ASP A 163 -3.31 7.07 -0.09
CA ASP A 163 -3.35 6.76 -1.50
C ASP A 163 -4.69 6.08 -1.80
N LEU A 164 -5.53 6.77 -2.53
CA LEU A 164 -6.87 6.30 -2.86
C LEU A 164 -6.91 5.49 -4.17
N GLY A 165 -5.76 5.24 -4.76
CA GLY A 165 -5.64 4.58 -6.04
C GLY A 165 -6.21 5.44 -7.18
N GLY A 166 -6.67 4.77 -8.22
CA GLY A 166 -7.27 5.41 -9.39
C GLY A 166 -8.67 4.85 -9.68
N GLY A 167 -9.02 4.83 -10.97
CA GLY A 167 -10.24 4.17 -11.45
C GLY A 167 -11.46 5.05 -11.58
N LEU A 168 -11.28 6.36 -11.59
CA LEU A 168 -12.36 7.29 -11.95
C LEU A 168 -12.83 7.01 -13.38
N GLY A 169 -14.14 7.10 -13.61
CA GLY A 169 -14.73 6.94 -14.92
C GLY A 169 -14.22 8.00 -15.91
N VAL A 170 -13.89 7.57 -17.11
CA VAL A 170 -13.54 8.42 -18.25
C VAL A 170 -14.59 8.21 -19.33
N ASP A 171 -15.10 9.29 -19.86
CA ASP A 171 -15.99 9.30 -21.02
C ASP A 171 -15.15 9.25 -22.29
N TYR A 172 -15.42 8.28 -23.19
CA TYR A 172 -14.69 8.07 -24.44
C TYR A 172 -15.52 8.46 -25.63
#